data_fdedef89057ec1f1459bda4dbd00c7c8
#
_entry.id   fdedef89057ec1f1459bda4dbd00c7c8
#
_cell.length_a   1.000
_cell.length_b   1.000
_cell.length_c   1.000
_cell.angle_alpha   90.00
_cell.angle_beta   90.00
_cell.angle_gamma   90.00
#
_symmetry.space_group_name_H-M   'P 1'
#
loop_
_entity.id
_entity.type
_entity.pdbx_description
1 polymer ?
#
loop_
_entity_poly.entity_id
_entity_poly.type
_entity_poly.pdbx_seq_one_letter_code
_entity_poly.pdbx_strand_id
1 'polypeptide(L)' 'MNTQERVIDKIRGLMAKAESSEFEEERNAFLDKATELMAKHRVDMAMLQLAGNKADDPV' A
#
# COMPACT_ATOMS: atom_id res chain seq x y z
N MET A 1 -0.67 -14.65 -11.19
CA MET A 1 -0.42 -13.46 -10.39
C MET A 1 0.11 -13.82 -9.02
N ASN A 2 1.12 -13.14 -8.60
CA ASN A 2 1.84 -13.43 -7.37
C ASN A 2 1.06 -12.92 -6.16
N THR A 3 1.03 -13.71 -5.08
CA THR A 3 0.37 -13.29 -3.85
C THR A 3 0.94 -11.97 -3.33
N GLN A 4 2.25 -11.81 -3.45
CA GLN A 4 2.93 -10.61 -3.00
C GLN A 4 2.45 -9.38 -3.78
N GLU A 5 2.21 -9.52 -5.06
CA GLU A 5 1.71 -8.41 -5.87
C GLU A 5 0.32 -7.99 -5.40
N ARG A 6 -0.52 -8.96 -5.05
CA ARG A 6 -1.85 -8.65 -4.53
C ARG A 6 -1.78 -7.89 -3.22
N VAL A 7 -0.85 -8.30 -2.34
CA VAL A 7 -0.68 -7.63 -1.07
C VAL A 7 -0.21 -6.20 -1.28
N ILE A 8 0.74 -6.01 -2.18
CA ILE A 8 1.26 -4.68 -2.47
C ILE A 8 0.15 -3.78 -3.02
N ASP A 9 -0.66 -4.29 -3.93
CA ASP A 9 -1.79 -3.54 -4.46
C ASP A 9 -2.75 -3.14 -3.36
N LYS A 10 -3.03 -4.05 -2.45
CA LYS A 10 -3.94 -3.78 -1.35
C LYS A 10 -3.39 -2.70 -0.42
N ILE A 11 -2.10 -2.78 -0.11
CA ILE A 11 -1.45 -1.79 0.74
C ILE A 11 -1.50 -0.42 0.08
N ARG A 12 -1.19 -0.35 -1.20
CA ARG A 12 -1.23 0.92 -1.92
C ARG A 12 -2.64 1.49 -1.95
N GLY A 13 -3.64 0.63 -2.11
CA GLY A 13 -5.04 1.06 -2.06
C GLY A 13 -5.39 1.65 -0.71
N LEU A 14 -4.93 1.02 0.37
CA LEU A 14 -5.17 1.52 1.71
C LEU A 14 -4.50 2.87 1.92
N MET A 15 -3.27 3.01 1.45
CA MET A 15 -2.56 4.28 1.57
C MET A 15 -3.25 5.39 0.78
N ALA A 16 -3.75 5.06 -0.40
CA ALA A 16 -4.49 6.04 -1.20
C ALA A 16 -5.76 6.48 -0.51
N LYS A 17 -6.46 5.54 0.11
CA LYS A 17 -7.66 5.86 0.87
C LYS A 17 -7.33 6.72 2.07
N ALA A 18 -6.21 6.45 2.72
CA ALA A 18 -5.78 7.26 3.86
C ALA A 18 -5.53 8.70 3.42
N GLU A 19 -4.89 8.88 2.28
CA GLU A 19 -4.60 10.21 1.77
C GLU A 19 -5.86 10.99 1.43
N SER A 20 -6.86 10.30 0.90
CA SER A 20 -8.09 10.99 0.51
C SER A 20 -9.11 11.08 1.64
N SER A 21 -8.83 10.51 2.79
CA SER A 21 -9.73 10.56 3.92
C SER A 21 -9.67 11.93 4.58
N GLU A 22 -10.83 12.50 4.88
CA GLU A 22 -10.91 13.77 5.57
C GLU A 22 -10.84 13.60 7.08
N PHE A 23 -11.13 12.42 7.57
CA PHE A 23 -11.18 12.17 9.00
C PHE A 23 -9.91 11.49 9.45
N GLU A 24 -9.29 12.07 10.47
CA GLU A 24 -8.05 11.54 11.01
C GLU A 24 -8.18 10.11 11.50
N GLU A 25 -9.31 9.80 12.13
CA GLU A 25 -9.55 8.47 12.64
C GLU A 25 -9.56 7.43 11.53
N GLU A 26 -10.22 7.75 10.43
CA GLU A 26 -10.26 6.85 9.30
C GLU A 26 -8.90 6.72 8.65
N ARG A 27 -8.19 7.84 8.55
CA ARG A 27 -6.84 7.83 7.99
C ARG A 27 -5.94 6.91 8.79
N ASN A 28 -5.99 7.05 10.10
CA ASN A 28 -5.17 6.21 10.97
C ASN A 28 -5.55 4.74 10.85
N ALA A 29 -6.83 4.44 10.72
CA ALA A 29 -7.28 3.07 10.55
C ALA A 29 -6.73 2.46 9.27
N PHE A 30 -6.76 3.21 8.18
CA PHE A 30 -6.23 2.72 6.91
C PHE A 30 -4.72 2.52 6.99
N LEU A 31 -4.01 3.45 7.62
CA LEU A 31 -2.57 3.35 7.77
C LEU A 31 -2.19 2.17 8.67
N ASP A 32 -2.93 1.97 9.74
CA ASP A 32 -2.70 0.83 10.62
C ASP A 32 -2.86 -0.48 9.86
N LYS A 33 -3.90 -0.57 9.06
CA LYS A 33 -4.14 -1.77 8.29
C LYS A 33 -3.02 -2.00 7.26
N ALA A 34 -2.60 -0.94 6.61
CA ALA A 34 -1.52 -1.03 5.65
C ALA A 34 -0.23 -1.50 6.32
N THR A 35 0.09 -0.92 7.48
CA THR A 35 1.27 -1.29 8.24
C THR A 35 1.21 -2.74 8.68
N GLU A 36 0.03 -3.17 9.12
CA GLU A 36 -0.16 -4.56 9.54
C GLU A 36 0.12 -5.52 8.39
N LEU A 37 -0.40 -5.21 7.20
CA LEU A 37 -0.17 -6.05 6.04
C LEU A 37 1.30 -6.06 5.64
N MET A 38 1.96 -4.92 5.73
CA MET A 38 3.38 -4.84 5.43
C MET A 38 4.19 -5.75 6.36
N ALA A 39 3.88 -5.71 7.65
CA ALA A 39 4.58 -6.54 8.62
C ALA A 39 4.26 -8.02 8.41
N LYS A 40 3.01 -8.33 8.16
CA LYS A 40 2.56 -9.70 8.02
C LYS A 40 3.17 -10.38 6.80
N HIS A 41 3.31 -9.64 5.72
CA HIS A 41 3.81 -10.19 4.46
C HIS A 41 5.24 -9.77 4.16
N ARG A 42 5.89 -9.10 5.11
CA ARG A 42 7.28 -8.66 4.97
C ARG A 42 7.50 -7.78 3.75
N VAL A 43 6.57 -6.88 3.54
CA VAL A 43 6.68 -5.89 2.48
C VAL A 43 7.26 -4.61 3.08
N ASP A 44 8.24 -4.01 2.42
CA ASP A 44 8.79 -2.75 2.90
C ASP A 44 8.51 -1.63 1.90
N MET A 45 8.87 -0.42 2.29
CA MET A 45 8.56 0.75 1.47
C MET A 45 9.26 0.72 0.12
N ALA A 46 10.44 0.14 0.07
CA ALA A 46 11.16 0.03 -1.20
C ALA A 46 10.38 -0.81 -2.20
N MET A 47 9.76 -1.88 -1.72
CA MET A 47 8.96 -2.74 -2.59
C MET A 47 7.75 -1.99 -3.12
N LEU A 48 7.13 -1.18 -2.28
CA LEU A 48 5.98 -0.37 -2.70
C LEU A 48 6.39 0.64 -3.76
N GLN A 49 7.53 1.28 -3.58
CA GLN A 49 8.03 2.24 -4.53
C GLN A 49 8.38 1.60 -5.88
N LEU A 50 8.99 0.43 -5.83
CA LEU A 50 9.32 -0.28 -7.05
C LEU A 50 8.07 -0.65 -7.83
N ALA A 51 7.04 -1.10 -7.12
CA ALA A 51 5.78 -1.45 -7.76
C ALA A 51 5.16 -0.21 -8.41
N GLY A 52 5.23 0.92 -7.72
CA GLY A 52 4.70 2.17 -8.27
C GLY A 52 5.45 2.61 -9.51
N ASN A 53 6.77 2.55 -9.45
CA ASN A 53 7.61 2.95 -10.59
C ASN A 53 7.35 2.05 -11.79
N LYS A 54 7.17 0.78 -11.53
CA LYS A 54 6.89 -0.16 -12.60
C LYS A 54 5.57 0.14 -13.27
N ALA A 55 4.59 0.54 -12.49
CA ALA A 55 3.29 0.88 -13.03
C ALA A 55 3.35 2.12 -13.90
N ASP A 56 4.27 3.01 -13.59
CA ASP A 56 4.43 4.27 -14.32
C ASP A 56 5.32 4.13 -15.54
N ASP A 57 5.94 3.00 -15.69
CA ASP A 57 6.86 2.80 -16.81
C ASP A 57 6.11 2.97 -18.13
N PRO A 58 6.48 3.97 -18.90
CA PRO A 58 5.75 4.30 -20.11
C PRO A 58 5.95 3.29 -21.23
N VAL A 59 7.04 2.62 -21.20
CA VAL A 59 7.41 1.66 -22.25
C VAL A 59 7.19 2.21 -23.62
#